data_bcfa3c99895971c274481b30e6038ef4
#
_entry.id   bcfa3c99895971c274481b30e6038ef4
#
_cell.length_a   1.000
_cell.length_b   1.000
_cell.length_c   1.000
_cell.angle_alpha   90.00
_cell.angle_beta   90.00
_cell.angle_gamma   90.00
#
_symmetry.space_group_name_H-M   'P 1'
#
loop_
_entity.id
_entity.type
_entity.pdbx_description
1 polymer ?
#
loop_
_entity_poly.entity_id
_entity_poly.type
_entity_poly.pdbx_seq_one_letter_code
_entity_poly.pdbx_strand_id
1 'polypeptide(L)'
;TQDPGQSRFTATVDGILCVLDYQLQADVMAIVHTGVPSQVGGRGIAAELTRFALDTARANGWKVRPLCSYAEVYMRRHPEYNDLRA
;
A
#
# COMPACT_ATOMS: atom_id res chain seq x y z
N THR A 1 -0.87 -3.29 9.66
CA THR A 1 -1.40 -2.36 10.68
C THR A 1 -1.41 -0.94 10.16
N GLN A 2 -2.48 -0.23 10.33
CA GLN A 2 -2.61 1.15 9.93
C GLN A 2 -2.21 2.08 11.06
N ASP A 3 -1.43 3.11 10.72
CA ASP A 3 -1.10 4.16 11.68
C ASP A 3 -1.71 5.47 11.19
N PRO A 4 -2.88 5.87 11.69
CA PRO A 4 -3.58 7.03 11.16
C PRO A 4 -2.84 8.35 11.41
N GLY A 5 -1.99 8.40 12.43
CA GLY A 5 -1.22 9.61 12.73
C GLY A 5 -0.10 9.87 11.75
N GLN A 6 0.29 8.88 10.96
CA GLN A 6 1.43 8.98 10.06
C GLN A 6 1.09 8.65 8.61
N SER A 7 -0.19 8.36 8.31
CA SER A 7 -0.61 7.94 6.96
C SER A 7 0.26 6.80 6.44
N ARG A 8 0.32 5.73 7.22
CA ARG A 8 1.25 4.63 6.97
C ARG A 8 0.61 3.31 7.38
N PHE A 9 0.79 2.30 6.55
CA PHE A 9 0.54 0.91 6.94
C PHE A 9 1.86 0.26 7.31
N THR A 10 1.87 -0.55 8.36
CA THR A 10 3.09 -1.20 8.84
C THR A 10 2.87 -2.68 9.05
N ALA A 11 3.94 -3.44 8.91
CA ALA A 11 3.99 -4.84 9.29
C ALA A 11 5.37 -5.12 9.86
N THR A 12 5.43 -5.86 10.97
CA THR A 12 6.70 -6.26 11.57
C THR A 12 6.90 -7.75 11.31
N VAL A 13 8.01 -8.09 10.65
CA VAL A 13 8.34 -9.46 10.30
C VAL A 13 9.73 -9.76 10.83
N ASP A 14 9.81 -10.76 11.71
CA ASP A 14 11.08 -11.12 12.37
C ASP A 14 11.74 -9.92 13.03
N GLY A 15 10.94 -9.06 13.66
CA GLY A 15 11.44 -7.85 14.33
C GLY A 15 11.82 -6.71 13.38
N ILE A 16 11.59 -6.87 12.07
CA ILE A 16 11.97 -5.88 11.07
C ILE A 16 10.72 -5.17 10.57
N LEU A 17 10.74 -3.83 10.62
CA LEU A 17 9.60 -3.02 10.24
C LEU A 17 9.53 -2.87 8.72
N CYS A 18 8.35 -3.17 8.18
CA CYS A 18 8.03 -2.96 6.77
C CYS A 18 6.91 -1.93 6.69
N VAL A 19 6.96 -1.03 5.71
CA VAL A 19 6.04 0.10 5.66
C VAL A 19 5.49 0.32 4.26
N LEU A 20 4.29 0.90 4.21
CA LEU A 20 3.72 1.49 3.00
C LEU A 20 3.23 2.87 3.38
N ASP A 21 3.83 3.90 2.79
CA ASP A 21 3.48 5.29 3.06
C ASP A 21 2.50 5.80 2.02
N TYR A 22 1.49 6.54 2.47
CA TYR A 22 0.52 7.13 1.57
C TYR A 22 0.14 8.52 2.05
N GLN A 23 -0.50 9.30 1.16
CA GLN A 23 -1.11 10.58 1.50
C GLN A 23 -2.57 10.51 1.08
N LEU A 24 -3.46 10.95 1.97
CA LEU A 24 -4.88 10.97 1.70
C LEU A 24 -5.34 12.40 1.52
N GLN A 25 -5.94 12.70 0.37
CA GLN A 25 -6.43 14.04 0.06
C GLN A 25 -7.67 13.89 -0.81
N ALA A 26 -8.77 14.51 -0.39
CA ALA A 26 -10.03 14.49 -1.13
C ALA A 26 -10.47 13.06 -1.49
N ASP A 27 -10.34 12.13 -0.56
CA ASP A 27 -10.69 10.71 -0.74
C ASP A 27 -9.85 10.01 -1.81
N VAL A 28 -8.66 10.52 -2.09
CA VAL A 28 -7.68 9.86 -2.95
C VAL A 28 -6.48 9.48 -2.12
N MET A 29 -6.17 8.18 -2.08
CA MET A 29 -4.99 7.65 -1.42
C MET A 29 -3.85 7.61 -2.44
N ALA A 30 -2.83 8.46 -2.25
CA ALA A 30 -1.62 8.42 -3.06
C ALA A 30 -0.59 7.56 -2.36
N ILE A 31 -0.27 6.40 -2.92
CA ILE A 31 0.76 5.52 -2.38
C ILE A 31 2.10 6.02 -2.88
N VAL A 32 2.93 6.54 -1.96
CA VAL A 32 4.15 7.26 -2.33
C VAL A 32 5.40 6.44 -2.10
N HIS A 33 5.36 5.43 -1.21
CA HIS A 33 6.56 4.65 -0.89
C HIS A 33 6.17 3.31 -0.29
N THR A 34 6.91 2.26 -0.65
CA THR A 34 6.82 0.95 -0.03
C THR A 34 8.21 0.53 0.38
N GLY A 35 8.42 0.30 1.68
CA GLY A 35 9.72 -0.06 2.22
C GLY A 35 9.70 -1.43 2.87
N VAL A 36 10.37 -2.40 2.24
CA VAL A 36 10.54 -3.75 2.78
C VAL A 36 12.03 -4.04 2.76
N PRO A 37 12.69 -4.08 3.94
CA PRO A 37 14.13 -4.36 3.99
C PRO A 37 14.48 -5.70 3.36
N SER A 38 15.68 -5.78 2.78
CA SER A 38 16.10 -6.96 2.04
C SER A 38 16.15 -8.23 2.91
N GLN A 39 16.37 -8.08 4.21
CA GLN A 39 16.40 -9.22 5.13
C GLN A 39 15.10 -10.02 5.12
N VAL A 40 13.98 -9.36 4.83
CA VAL A 40 12.67 -10.02 4.77
C VAL A 40 12.05 -9.91 3.39
N GLY A 41 12.79 -9.45 2.41
CA GLY A 41 12.35 -9.40 1.03
C GLY A 41 12.11 -10.80 0.48
N GLY A 42 11.25 -10.91 -0.52
CA GLY A 42 10.94 -12.20 -1.13
C GLY A 42 9.88 -13.02 -0.41
N ARG A 43 9.32 -12.50 0.68
CA ARG A 43 8.26 -13.18 1.44
C ARG A 43 6.86 -12.67 1.08
N GLY A 44 6.75 -11.84 0.05
CA GLY A 44 5.46 -11.30 -0.36
C GLY A 44 4.93 -10.20 0.55
N ILE A 45 5.78 -9.61 1.39
CA ILE A 45 5.34 -8.60 2.38
C ILE A 45 4.87 -7.32 1.70
N ALA A 46 5.60 -6.87 0.68
CA ALA A 46 5.19 -5.67 -0.07
C ALA A 46 3.83 -5.88 -0.74
N ALA A 47 3.58 -7.08 -1.28
CA ALA A 47 2.28 -7.41 -1.86
C ALA A 47 1.18 -7.40 -0.80
N GLU A 48 1.45 -7.95 0.38
CA GLU A 48 0.48 -7.96 1.47
C GLU A 48 0.13 -6.55 1.93
N LEU A 49 1.14 -5.69 2.11
CA LEU A 49 0.91 -4.30 2.51
C LEU A 49 0.10 -3.57 1.44
N THR A 50 0.43 -3.77 0.16
CA THR A 50 -0.27 -3.11 -0.93
C THR A 50 -1.71 -3.60 -1.00
N ARG A 51 -1.94 -4.90 -0.89
CA ARG A 51 -3.29 -5.46 -0.89
C ARG A 51 -4.12 -4.87 0.25
N PHE A 52 -3.54 -4.81 1.45
CA PHE A 52 -4.24 -4.26 2.61
C PHE A 52 -4.60 -2.79 2.38
N ALA A 53 -3.68 -2.01 1.80
CA ALA A 53 -3.94 -0.61 1.50
C ALA A 53 -5.08 -0.46 0.49
N LEU A 54 -5.07 -1.26 -0.58
CA LEU A 54 -6.11 -1.20 -1.60
C LEU A 54 -7.47 -1.63 -1.07
N ASP A 55 -7.50 -2.68 -0.25
CA ASP A 55 -8.74 -3.13 0.38
C ASP A 55 -9.28 -2.09 1.35
N THR A 56 -8.40 -1.39 2.07
CA THR A 56 -8.80 -0.30 2.95
C THR A 56 -9.39 0.85 2.14
N ALA A 57 -8.78 1.20 1.03
CA ALA A 57 -9.32 2.24 0.15
C ALA A 57 -10.73 1.87 -0.35
N ARG A 58 -10.92 0.61 -0.76
CA ARG A 58 -12.22 0.15 -1.22
C ARG A 58 -13.27 0.24 -0.12
N ALA A 59 -12.90 -0.19 1.09
CA ALA A 59 -13.83 -0.18 2.22
C ALA A 59 -14.25 1.24 2.61
N ASN A 60 -13.39 2.23 2.37
CA ASN A 60 -13.66 3.62 2.72
C ASN A 60 -14.18 4.45 1.55
N GLY A 61 -14.35 3.87 0.38
CA GLY A 61 -14.80 4.59 -0.80
C GLY A 61 -13.76 5.52 -1.40
N TRP A 62 -12.50 5.27 -1.13
CA TRP A 62 -11.40 6.08 -1.67
C TRP A 62 -10.97 5.58 -3.04
N LYS A 63 -10.40 6.48 -3.84
CA LYS A 63 -9.65 6.11 -5.04
C LYS A 63 -8.17 6.05 -4.70
N VAL A 64 -7.38 5.45 -5.59
CA VAL A 64 -5.96 5.21 -5.35
C VAL A 64 -5.14 5.76 -6.50
N ARG A 65 -4.11 6.51 -6.17
CA ARG A 65 -3.11 6.99 -7.13
C ARG A 65 -1.77 6.31 -6.80
N PRO A 66 -1.33 5.33 -7.61
CA PRO A 66 -0.10 4.60 -7.31
C PRO A 66 1.12 5.36 -7.82
N LEU A 67 1.66 6.26 -7.00
CA LEU A 67 2.86 7.04 -7.34
C LEU A 67 4.14 6.22 -7.15
N CYS A 68 4.12 5.23 -6.24
CA CYS A 68 5.21 4.31 -6.05
C CYS A 68 5.23 3.29 -7.19
N SER A 69 6.39 3.01 -7.75
CA SER A 69 6.51 2.08 -8.87
C SER A 69 6.01 0.68 -8.52
N TYR A 70 6.22 0.24 -7.28
CA TYR A 70 5.74 -1.06 -6.84
C TYR A 70 4.20 -1.11 -6.87
N ALA A 71 3.56 -0.08 -6.32
CA ALA A 71 2.10 -0.02 -6.28
C ALA A 71 1.50 0.04 -7.70
N GLU A 72 2.16 0.77 -8.61
CA GLU A 72 1.71 0.85 -10.00
C GLU A 72 1.76 -0.53 -10.66
N VAL A 73 2.86 -1.27 -10.49
CA VAL A 73 2.99 -2.60 -11.07
C VAL A 73 1.99 -3.56 -10.43
N TYR A 74 1.81 -3.46 -9.11
CA TYR A 74 0.86 -4.32 -8.40
C TYR A 74 -0.54 -4.14 -8.96
N MET A 75 -1.01 -2.90 -9.10
CA MET A 75 -2.35 -2.63 -9.62
C MET A 75 -2.49 -3.06 -11.07
N ARG A 76 -1.41 -2.94 -11.86
CA ARG A 76 -1.43 -3.40 -13.26
C ARG A 76 -1.60 -4.91 -13.34
N ARG A 77 -1.03 -5.66 -12.41
CA ARG A 77 -1.11 -7.12 -12.37
C ARG A 77 -2.37 -7.64 -11.70
N HIS A 78 -3.13 -6.75 -11.05
CA HIS A 78 -4.35 -7.13 -10.33
C HIS A 78 -5.51 -6.28 -10.83
N PRO A 79 -6.07 -6.62 -12.01
CA PRO A 79 -7.11 -5.78 -12.63
C PRO A 79 -8.38 -5.66 -11.79
N GLU A 80 -8.56 -6.52 -10.80
CA GLU A 80 -9.69 -6.39 -9.86
C GLU A 80 -9.67 -5.07 -9.09
N TYR A 81 -8.53 -4.35 -9.08
CA TYR A 81 -8.41 -3.05 -8.43
C TYR A 81 -8.47 -1.88 -9.41
N ASN A 82 -8.73 -2.12 -10.70
CA ASN A 82 -8.78 -1.04 -11.68
C ASN A 82 -9.84 0.01 -11.37
N ASP A 83 -10.94 -0.39 -10.74
CA ASP A 83 -12.01 0.53 -10.35
C ASP A 83 -11.58 1.53 -9.28
N LEU A 84 -10.46 1.27 -8.60
CA LEU A 84 -9.94 2.17 -7.57
C LEU A 84 -9.05 3.27 -8.15
N ARG A 85 -8.56 3.15 -9.39
CA ARG A 85 -7.66 4.15 -9.94
C ARG A 85 -8.30 5.52 -9.99
N ALA A 86 -7.55 6.51 -9.49
CA ALA A 86 -7.99 7.89 -9.51
C ALA A 86 -7.82 8.50 -10.90
#